data_1707288c16f5ba5da217904857e3ba89
#
_entry.id   1707288c16f5ba5da217904857e3ba89
#
_cell.length_a   1.000
_cell.length_b   1.000
_cell.length_c   1.000
_cell.angle_alpha   90.00
_cell.angle_beta   90.00
_cell.angle_gamma   90.00
#
_symmetry.space_group_name_H-M   'P 1'
#
loop_
_entity.id
_entity.type
_entity.pdbx_description
1 polymer ?
#
loop_
_entity_poly.entity_id
_entity_poly.type
_entity_poly.pdbx_seq_one_letter_code
_entity_poly.pdbx_strand_id
1 'polypeptide(L)'
;DMTYTATWKASDGIPYAVRYYVEEPEEGGYTLSEIKTMTGTTGKTVTAPEGDYSSVVYHRKGELASGEVKADGSLVLKVYYDLNTYTLTYDPKGGTLDETTLTARPGERIGVPVPVREGYTFEGWYLDEEYQQSFGETMPDHDLTVYAKWEQQTVNYTVRHYQEKLWSINRKEE
;
A
#
# COMPACT_ATOMS: atom_id res chain seq x y z
N ASP A 1 -64.61 37.00 12.45
CA ASP A 1 -63.15 36.85 12.43
C ASP A 1 -62.78 36.00 11.19
N MET A 2 -62.08 36.61 10.24
CA MET A 2 -61.47 35.86 9.10
C MET A 2 -60.09 35.34 9.54
N THR A 3 -59.94 34.00 9.57
CA THR A 3 -58.65 33.41 9.85
C THR A 3 -57.94 33.16 8.51
N TYR A 4 -56.78 33.77 8.31
CA TYR A 4 -55.93 33.56 7.15
C TYR A 4 -54.91 32.45 7.51
N THR A 5 -54.89 31.36 6.74
CA THR A 5 -53.88 30.29 6.90
C THR A 5 -52.88 30.42 5.73
N ALA A 6 -51.60 30.66 6.08
CA ALA A 6 -50.52 30.66 5.08
C ALA A 6 -50.15 29.19 4.78
N THR A 7 -50.19 28.81 3.50
CA THR A 7 -49.67 27.52 3.02
C THR A 7 -48.35 27.75 2.33
N TRP A 8 -47.32 27.03 2.82
CA TRP A 8 -45.97 27.09 2.23
C TRP A 8 -45.78 25.91 1.30
N LYS A 9 -45.27 26.13 0.10
CA LYS A 9 -44.89 25.08 -0.83
C LYS A 9 -43.37 25.01 -0.88
N ALA A 10 -42.81 23.81 -0.80
CA ALA A 10 -41.40 23.60 -0.99
C ALA A 10 -40.96 24.05 -2.39
N SER A 11 -39.84 24.72 -2.51
CA SER A 11 -39.27 25.15 -3.78
C SER A 11 -38.39 24.05 -4.36
N ASP A 12 -38.57 23.73 -5.63
CA ASP A 12 -37.76 22.80 -6.39
C ASP A 12 -36.60 23.51 -7.09
N GLY A 13 -35.59 22.76 -7.52
CA GLY A 13 -34.47 23.27 -8.29
C GLY A 13 -33.47 24.13 -7.49
N ILE A 14 -33.52 24.05 -6.15
CA ILE A 14 -32.57 24.76 -5.31
C ILE A 14 -31.17 24.15 -5.45
N PRO A 15 -30.15 24.94 -5.83
CA PRO A 15 -28.81 24.44 -6.02
C PRO A 15 -28.16 24.04 -4.67
N TYR A 16 -27.32 23.01 -4.69
CA TYR A 16 -26.40 22.67 -3.63
C TYR A 16 -25.08 22.16 -4.22
N ALA A 17 -24.00 22.25 -3.46
CA ALA A 17 -22.69 21.80 -3.90
C ALA A 17 -22.33 20.43 -3.29
N VAL A 18 -21.73 19.57 -4.09
CA VAL A 18 -21.00 18.38 -3.61
C VAL A 18 -19.52 18.60 -3.90
N ARG A 19 -18.70 18.52 -2.86
CA ARG A 19 -17.25 18.70 -2.96
C ARG A 19 -16.56 17.38 -2.69
N TYR A 20 -15.70 16.97 -3.63
CA TYR A 20 -14.90 15.76 -3.54
C TYR A 20 -13.46 16.11 -3.16
N TYR A 21 -12.97 15.45 -2.14
CA TYR A 21 -11.64 15.63 -1.60
C TYR A 21 -10.87 14.32 -1.69
N VAL A 22 -9.61 14.38 -2.14
CA VAL A 22 -8.68 13.25 -2.19
C VAL A 22 -7.54 13.47 -1.21
N GLU A 23 -7.09 12.40 -0.55
CA GLU A 23 -5.95 12.43 0.35
C GLU A 23 -4.66 12.73 -0.41
N GLU A 24 -3.83 13.64 0.15
CA GLU A 24 -2.50 13.95 -0.38
C GLU A 24 -1.44 12.99 0.17
N PRO A 25 -0.55 12.46 -0.70
CA PRO A 25 0.45 11.47 -0.28
C PRO A 25 1.44 11.97 0.77
N GLU A 26 1.85 13.24 0.70
CA GLU A 26 2.99 13.76 1.46
C GLU A 26 2.57 14.52 2.74
N GLU A 27 1.44 15.18 2.73
CA GLU A 27 1.03 16.08 3.83
C GLU A 27 -0.02 15.48 4.78
N GLY A 28 -0.60 14.32 4.44
CA GLY A 28 -1.65 13.67 5.24
C GLY A 28 -2.95 14.48 5.31
N GLY A 29 -3.14 15.42 4.40
CA GLY A 29 -4.31 16.28 4.26
C GLY A 29 -5.20 15.86 3.10
N TYR A 30 -6.21 16.69 2.81
CA TYR A 30 -7.12 16.48 1.69
C TYR A 30 -7.15 17.70 0.81
N THR A 31 -6.98 17.49 -0.49
CA THR A 31 -7.14 18.52 -1.51
C THR A 31 -8.49 18.41 -2.19
N LEU A 32 -9.13 19.56 -2.44
CA LEU A 32 -10.36 19.63 -3.21
C LEU A 32 -10.05 19.29 -4.67
N SER A 33 -10.62 18.17 -5.13
CA SER A 33 -10.43 17.68 -6.50
C SER A 33 -11.53 18.15 -7.44
N GLU A 34 -12.80 18.12 -6.99
CA GLU A 34 -13.95 18.45 -7.84
C GLU A 34 -15.08 19.09 -7.05
N ILE A 35 -15.86 19.96 -7.72
CA ILE A 35 -17.13 20.49 -7.23
C ILE A 35 -18.22 20.16 -8.25
N LYS A 36 -19.24 19.42 -7.82
CA LYS A 36 -20.48 19.21 -8.62
C LYS A 36 -21.60 20.07 -8.05
N THR A 37 -22.29 20.82 -8.90
CA THR A 37 -23.52 21.53 -8.52
C THR A 37 -24.71 20.66 -8.87
N MET A 38 -25.56 20.42 -7.90
CA MET A 38 -26.77 19.63 -8.02
C MET A 38 -27.98 20.43 -7.58
N THR A 39 -29.18 19.95 -7.84
CA THR A 39 -30.41 20.62 -7.42
C THR A 39 -31.29 19.68 -6.60
N GLY A 40 -32.04 20.27 -5.68
CA GLY A 40 -32.98 19.55 -4.82
C GLY A 40 -34.18 20.39 -4.44
N THR A 41 -35.08 19.80 -3.66
CA THR A 41 -36.28 20.45 -3.14
C THR A 41 -36.06 20.90 -1.69
N THR A 42 -36.38 22.14 -1.37
CA THR A 42 -36.24 22.68 0.00
C THR A 42 -36.89 21.78 1.05
N GLY A 43 -36.18 21.50 2.15
CA GLY A 43 -36.61 20.65 3.24
C GLY A 43 -36.49 19.13 2.97
N LYS A 44 -35.99 18.74 1.80
CA LYS A 44 -35.69 17.34 1.49
C LYS A 44 -34.25 17.02 1.77
N THR A 45 -34.03 15.83 2.34
CA THR A 45 -32.68 15.28 2.51
C THR A 45 -32.19 14.71 1.17
N VAL A 46 -30.96 15.09 0.81
CA VAL A 46 -30.24 14.57 -0.34
C VAL A 46 -28.93 13.92 0.13
N THR A 47 -28.50 12.93 -0.61
CA THR A 47 -27.21 12.26 -0.38
C THR A 47 -26.28 12.54 -1.54
N ALA A 48 -25.02 12.81 -1.24
CA ALA A 48 -24.00 13.00 -2.27
C ALA A 48 -23.89 11.75 -3.15
N PRO A 49 -23.78 11.89 -4.48
CA PRO A 49 -23.45 10.74 -5.31
C PRO A 49 -22.01 10.28 -5.07
N GLU A 50 -21.72 9.04 -5.40
CA GLU A 50 -20.34 8.54 -5.48
C GLU A 50 -19.56 9.36 -6.51
N GLY A 51 -18.29 9.68 -6.23
CA GLY A 51 -17.38 10.30 -7.20
C GLY A 51 -16.62 9.23 -7.99
N ASP A 52 -16.01 9.64 -9.09
CA ASP A 52 -15.24 8.73 -9.97
C ASP A 52 -13.80 8.50 -9.48
N TYR A 53 -13.62 8.45 -8.15
CA TYR A 53 -12.29 8.31 -7.51
C TYR A 53 -12.00 6.91 -7.00
N SER A 54 -13.02 6.07 -6.82
CA SER A 54 -12.83 4.68 -6.40
C SER A 54 -12.06 3.91 -7.47
N SER A 55 -10.82 3.59 -7.16
CA SER A 55 -9.87 2.97 -8.08
C SER A 55 -8.85 2.15 -7.31
N VAL A 56 -7.84 1.64 -7.99
CA VAL A 56 -6.67 1.01 -7.35
C VAL A 56 -5.87 1.99 -6.47
N VAL A 57 -6.04 3.31 -6.66
CA VAL A 57 -5.32 4.35 -5.91
C VAL A 57 -6.11 4.85 -4.70
N TYR A 58 -7.43 4.99 -4.83
CA TYR A 58 -8.30 5.58 -3.79
C TYR A 58 -9.48 4.70 -3.45
N HIS A 59 -9.95 4.80 -2.20
CA HIS A 59 -11.23 4.31 -1.74
C HIS A 59 -11.99 5.41 -1.00
N ARG A 60 -13.33 5.33 -1.01
CA ARG A 60 -14.16 6.29 -0.30
C ARG A 60 -13.99 6.16 1.22
N LYS A 61 -13.80 7.29 1.88
CA LYS A 61 -13.74 7.38 3.35
C LYS A 61 -15.13 7.47 3.94
N GLY A 62 -15.53 6.45 4.69
CA GLY A 62 -16.79 6.45 5.43
C GLY A 62 -18.05 6.45 4.55
N GLU A 63 -19.16 6.93 5.09
CA GLU A 63 -20.46 6.99 4.39
C GLU A 63 -20.58 8.23 3.51
N LEU A 64 -21.46 8.16 2.49
CA LEU A 64 -21.78 9.32 1.66
C LEU A 64 -22.47 10.40 2.50
N ALA A 65 -21.99 11.64 2.36
CA ALA A 65 -22.56 12.78 3.07
C ALA A 65 -24.01 13.03 2.67
N SER A 66 -24.86 13.31 3.64
CA SER A 66 -26.26 13.64 3.45
C SER A 66 -26.61 14.94 4.16
N GLY A 67 -27.59 15.67 3.66
CA GLY A 67 -28.05 16.92 4.28
C GLY A 67 -29.37 17.41 3.71
N GLU A 68 -30.03 18.29 4.46
CA GLU A 68 -31.28 18.92 4.04
C GLU A 68 -31.02 20.11 3.12
N VAL A 69 -31.73 20.16 2.00
CA VAL A 69 -31.67 21.27 1.04
C VAL A 69 -32.26 22.53 1.66
N LYS A 70 -31.44 23.54 1.84
CA LYS A 70 -31.82 24.86 2.37
C LYS A 70 -32.27 25.79 1.27
N ALA A 71 -33.30 26.60 1.54
CA ALA A 71 -33.88 27.53 0.57
C ALA A 71 -32.88 28.54 0.02
N ASP A 72 -31.83 28.85 0.76
CA ASP A 72 -30.76 29.79 0.36
C ASP A 72 -29.66 29.15 -0.51
N GLY A 73 -29.75 27.85 -0.81
CA GLY A 73 -28.76 27.13 -1.59
C GLY A 73 -27.42 26.91 -0.88
N SER A 74 -27.35 27.10 0.43
CA SER A 74 -26.10 27.04 1.20
C SER A 74 -25.62 25.59 1.54
N LEU A 75 -26.38 24.55 1.13
CA LEU A 75 -25.97 23.19 1.42
C LEU A 75 -24.69 22.82 0.67
N VAL A 76 -23.69 22.32 1.42
CA VAL A 76 -22.46 21.76 0.88
C VAL A 76 -22.26 20.38 1.47
N LEU A 77 -22.28 19.33 0.64
CA LEU A 77 -21.92 17.98 1.00
C LEU A 77 -20.44 17.72 0.67
N LYS A 78 -19.72 17.05 1.55
CA LYS A 78 -18.30 16.74 1.39
C LYS A 78 -18.10 15.25 1.35
N VAL A 79 -17.44 14.76 0.30
CA VAL A 79 -17.06 13.36 0.13
C VAL A 79 -15.54 13.27 0.12
N TYR A 80 -14.98 12.34 0.89
CA TYR A 80 -13.55 12.14 1.03
C TYR A 80 -13.12 10.79 0.49
N TYR A 81 -11.94 10.75 -0.11
CA TYR A 81 -11.30 9.56 -0.62
C TYR A 81 -9.91 9.43 -0.04
N ASP A 82 -9.65 8.32 0.66
CA ASP A 82 -8.36 7.97 1.22
C ASP A 82 -7.53 7.21 0.17
N LEU A 83 -6.22 7.35 0.23
CA LEU A 83 -5.28 6.54 -0.57
C LEU A 83 -5.34 5.08 -0.13
N ASN A 84 -5.36 4.17 -1.09
CA ASN A 84 -5.19 2.76 -0.83
C ASN A 84 -3.76 2.47 -0.34
N THR A 85 -3.64 1.46 0.50
CA THR A 85 -2.36 0.87 0.85
C THR A 85 -2.39 -0.61 0.51
N TYR A 86 -1.26 -1.16 0.11
CA TYR A 86 -1.10 -2.56 -0.24
C TYR A 86 0.02 -3.18 0.57
N THR A 87 -0.01 -4.50 0.69
CA THR A 87 0.96 -5.26 1.46
C THR A 87 2.01 -5.87 0.54
N LEU A 88 3.27 -5.59 0.82
CA LEU A 88 4.40 -6.29 0.26
C LEU A 88 4.87 -7.36 1.25
N THR A 89 4.91 -8.60 0.81
CA THR A 89 5.40 -9.73 1.59
C THR A 89 6.78 -10.17 1.06
N TYR A 90 7.74 -10.30 1.96
CA TYR A 90 9.09 -10.77 1.67
C TYR A 90 9.20 -12.27 2.01
N ASP A 91 9.42 -13.11 1.01
CA ASP A 91 9.77 -14.52 1.21
C ASP A 91 11.30 -14.67 1.17
N PRO A 92 11.95 -14.88 2.31
CA PRO A 92 13.42 -14.95 2.37
C PRO A 92 14.01 -16.25 1.84
N LYS A 93 13.21 -17.18 1.31
CA LYS A 93 13.67 -18.45 0.69
C LYS A 93 14.75 -19.18 1.49
N GLY A 94 14.48 -19.37 2.78
CA GLY A 94 15.39 -20.06 3.71
C GLY A 94 16.43 -19.16 4.38
N GLY A 95 16.40 -17.86 4.14
CA GLY A 95 17.06 -16.86 4.95
C GLY A 95 16.23 -16.42 6.16
N THR A 96 16.77 -15.53 6.96
CA THR A 96 16.09 -14.90 8.10
C THR A 96 15.91 -13.39 7.84
N LEU A 97 14.76 -12.89 8.24
CA LEU A 97 14.40 -11.47 8.13
C LEU A 97 13.53 -11.10 9.34
N ASP A 98 13.79 -9.95 9.96
CA ASP A 98 13.05 -9.52 11.16
C ASP A 98 11.60 -9.15 10.82
N GLU A 99 11.41 -8.41 9.73
CA GLU A 99 10.08 -8.00 9.23
C GLU A 99 9.84 -8.56 7.84
N THR A 100 8.82 -9.39 7.70
CA THR A 100 8.48 -10.07 6.44
C THR A 100 7.36 -9.40 5.67
N THR A 101 6.79 -8.31 6.18
CA THR A 101 5.71 -7.56 5.54
C THR A 101 5.91 -6.06 5.67
N LEU A 102 5.51 -5.32 4.66
CA LEU A 102 5.48 -3.87 4.62
C LEU A 102 4.16 -3.42 4.00
N THR A 103 3.53 -2.40 4.55
CA THR A 103 2.36 -1.76 3.94
C THR A 103 2.74 -0.38 3.45
N ALA A 104 2.46 -0.10 2.18
CA ALA A 104 2.78 1.19 1.56
C ALA A 104 1.74 1.58 0.49
N ARG A 105 1.80 2.81 0.02
CA ARG A 105 0.91 3.35 -1.02
C ARG A 105 1.43 3.00 -2.41
N PRO A 106 0.55 2.87 -3.42
CA PRO A 106 0.96 2.67 -4.80
C PRO A 106 1.95 3.75 -5.27
N GLY A 107 3.05 3.34 -5.90
CA GLY A 107 4.07 4.25 -6.41
C GLY A 107 5.07 4.75 -5.36
N GLU A 108 4.86 4.45 -4.08
CA GLU A 108 5.80 4.80 -3.02
C GLU A 108 7.11 4.02 -3.19
N ARG A 109 8.23 4.76 -3.09
CA ARG A 109 9.54 4.12 -3.08
C ARG A 109 9.81 3.55 -1.69
N ILE A 110 10.09 2.26 -1.63
CA ILE A 110 10.31 1.52 -0.40
C ILE A 110 11.77 1.08 -0.30
N GLY A 111 12.32 1.22 0.90
CA GLY A 111 13.61 0.60 1.22
C GLY A 111 13.41 -0.90 1.39
N VAL A 112 14.20 -1.70 0.69
CA VAL A 112 14.12 -3.16 0.78
C VAL A 112 15.08 -3.68 1.83
N PRO A 113 14.66 -4.59 2.71
CA PRO A 113 15.52 -5.20 3.71
C PRO A 113 16.50 -6.20 3.06
N VAL A 114 17.63 -6.41 3.72
CA VAL A 114 18.61 -7.42 3.33
C VAL A 114 18.50 -8.60 4.29
N PRO A 115 18.00 -9.76 3.84
CA PRO A 115 17.90 -10.96 4.67
C PRO A 115 19.29 -11.60 4.86
N VAL A 116 19.40 -12.49 5.85
CA VAL A 116 20.65 -13.22 6.15
C VAL A 116 20.43 -14.71 5.97
N ARG A 117 21.39 -15.37 5.29
CA ARG A 117 21.44 -16.82 5.15
C ARG A 117 22.87 -17.30 5.22
N GLU A 118 23.16 -18.19 6.19
CA GLU A 118 24.51 -18.72 6.40
C GLU A 118 24.99 -19.49 5.15
N GLY A 119 26.20 -19.20 4.71
CA GLY A 119 26.82 -19.82 3.52
C GLY A 119 26.29 -19.29 2.17
N TYR A 120 25.51 -18.20 2.17
CA TYR A 120 24.96 -17.63 0.95
C TYR A 120 25.17 -16.10 0.91
N THR A 121 25.22 -15.56 -0.30
CA THR A 121 25.19 -14.12 -0.56
C THR A 121 23.82 -13.75 -1.14
N PHE A 122 23.21 -12.71 -0.59
CA PHE A 122 21.95 -12.18 -1.11
C PHE A 122 22.17 -11.43 -2.43
N GLU A 123 21.42 -11.78 -3.48
CA GLU A 123 21.52 -11.16 -4.80
C GLU A 123 20.40 -10.15 -5.08
N GLY A 124 19.29 -10.17 -4.31
CA GLY A 124 18.20 -9.25 -4.49
C GLY A 124 16.83 -9.90 -4.32
N TRP A 125 15.79 -9.04 -4.39
CA TRP A 125 14.40 -9.44 -4.38
C TRP A 125 13.86 -9.58 -5.80
N TYR A 126 13.05 -10.62 -6.04
CA TYR A 126 12.47 -10.94 -7.34
C TYR A 126 10.96 -11.10 -7.27
N LEU A 127 10.26 -10.84 -8.39
CA LEU A 127 8.80 -10.91 -8.49
C LEU A 127 8.28 -12.34 -8.63
N ASP A 128 9.15 -13.26 -9.02
CA ASP A 128 8.80 -14.66 -9.30
C ASP A 128 9.84 -15.62 -8.69
N GLU A 129 9.42 -16.87 -8.46
CA GLU A 129 10.27 -17.91 -7.86
C GLU A 129 11.36 -18.43 -8.81
N GLU A 130 11.22 -18.17 -10.12
CA GLU A 130 12.20 -18.50 -11.15
C GLU A 130 13.28 -17.41 -11.30
N TYR A 131 13.15 -16.30 -10.53
CA TYR A 131 14.10 -15.18 -10.52
C TYR A 131 14.31 -14.53 -11.89
N GLN A 132 13.24 -14.44 -12.70
CA GLN A 132 13.27 -13.86 -14.04
C GLN A 132 13.21 -12.33 -13.98
N GLN A 133 12.46 -11.77 -13.06
CA GLN A 133 12.24 -10.34 -12.96
C GLN A 133 12.58 -9.81 -11.56
N SER A 134 13.53 -8.88 -11.49
CA SER A 134 13.90 -8.23 -10.24
C SER A 134 12.81 -7.26 -9.78
N PHE A 135 12.65 -7.15 -8.46
CA PHE A 135 11.75 -6.16 -7.86
C PHE A 135 12.35 -4.75 -7.94
N GLY A 136 11.56 -3.78 -8.40
CA GLY A 136 12.02 -2.41 -8.68
C GLY A 136 11.97 -1.42 -7.50
N GLU A 137 11.81 -1.90 -6.26
CA GLU A 137 11.76 -1.08 -5.03
C GLU A 137 10.63 -0.02 -5.01
N THR A 138 9.59 -0.23 -5.81
CA THR A 138 8.41 0.65 -5.84
C THR A 138 7.17 -0.18 -5.55
N MET A 139 6.32 0.32 -4.64
CA MET A 139 5.09 -0.37 -4.26
C MET A 139 4.12 -0.43 -5.44
N PRO A 140 3.66 -1.63 -5.86
CA PRO A 140 2.63 -1.76 -6.89
C PRO A 140 1.25 -1.34 -6.37
N ASP A 141 0.26 -1.36 -7.25
CA ASP A 141 -1.15 -1.06 -6.97
C ASP A 141 -1.96 -2.29 -6.54
N HIS A 142 -1.28 -3.28 -6.00
CA HIS A 142 -1.86 -4.54 -5.48
C HIS A 142 -0.91 -5.17 -4.45
N ASP A 143 -1.43 -6.12 -3.67
CA ASP A 143 -0.61 -6.93 -2.78
C ASP A 143 0.38 -7.79 -3.58
N LEU A 144 1.62 -7.86 -3.13
CA LEU A 144 2.70 -8.54 -3.83
C LEU A 144 3.54 -9.38 -2.86
N THR A 145 4.01 -10.53 -3.32
CA THR A 145 5.08 -11.30 -2.66
C THR A 145 6.34 -11.25 -3.49
N VAL A 146 7.48 -10.95 -2.85
CA VAL A 146 8.79 -10.96 -3.47
C VAL A 146 9.68 -12.02 -2.84
N TYR A 147 10.56 -12.61 -3.64
CA TYR A 147 11.35 -13.78 -3.30
C TYR A 147 12.85 -13.44 -3.26
N ALA A 148 13.53 -13.83 -2.17
CA ALA A 148 14.97 -13.63 -2.05
C ALA A 148 15.73 -14.58 -2.94
N LYS A 149 16.63 -14.04 -3.76
CA LYS A 149 17.59 -14.83 -4.53
C LYS A 149 18.92 -14.93 -3.80
N TRP A 150 19.50 -16.13 -3.80
CA TRP A 150 20.71 -16.46 -3.10
C TRP A 150 21.75 -17.07 -4.00
N GLU A 151 23.00 -16.65 -3.84
CA GLU A 151 24.16 -17.30 -4.41
C GLU A 151 24.92 -18.06 -3.31
N GLN A 152 25.22 -19.34 -3.55
CA GLN A 152 25.98 -20.15 -2.60
C GLN A 152 27.45 -19.68 -2.56
N GLN A 153 27.93 -19.39 -1.35
CA GLN A 153 29.33 -19.04 -1.14
C GLN A 153 30.21 -20.29 -1.27
N THR A 154 31.26 -20.19 -2.08
CA THR A 154 32.28 -21.21 -2.17
C THR A 154 33.46 -20.82 -1.31
N VAL A 155 33.85 -21.72 -0.39
CA VAL A 155 35.05 -21.54 0.43
C VAL A 155 36.14 -22.54 0.00
N ASN A 156 37.32 -22.02 -0.23
CA ASN A 156 38.48 -22.88 -0.50
C ASN A 156 39.04 -23.40 0.82
N TYR A 157 39.31 -24.69 0.90
CA TYR A 157 39.98 -25.28 2.02
C TYR A 157 41.25 -26.03 1.55
N THR A 158 42.27 -26.04 2.40
CA THR A 158 43.52 -26.74 2.12
C THR A 158 43.57 -28.01 2.98
N VAL A 159 43.64 -29.15 2.34
CA VAL A 159 43.89 -30.45 3.02
C VAL A 159 45.40 -30.65 3.13
N ARG A 160 45.91 -30.72 4.33
CA ARG A 160 47.30 -31.12 4.58
C ARG A 160 47.34 -32.55 5.00
N HIS A 161 47.99 -33.38 4.21
CA HIS A 161 48.23 -34.78 4.55
C HIS A 161 49.55 -34.88 5.32
N TYR A 162 49.53 -35.40 6.53
CA TYR A 162 50.71 -35.68 7.31
C TYR A 162 50.94 -37.18 7.28
N GLN A 163 52.15 -37.59 6.88
CA GLN A 163 52.62 -38.97 7.00
C GLN A 163 53.54 -39.08 8.21
N GLU A 164 53.27 -40.03 9.10
CA GLU A 164 54.19 -40.36 10.16
C GLU A 164 55.45 -41.00 9.57
N LYS A 165 56.61 -40.45 9.86
CA LYS A 165 57.88 -41.09 9.54
C LYS A 165 58.05 -42.25 10.49
N LEU A 166 57.89 -43.48 9.96
CA LEU A 166 58.31 -44.67 10.65
C LEU A 166 59.85 -44.65 10.79
N TRP A 167 60.34 -44.42 12.00
CA TRP A 167 61.73 -44.61 12.31
C TRP A 167 62.08 -46.09 12.19
N SER A 168 62.83 -46.48 11.18
CA SER A 168 63.42 -47.80 11.12
C SER A 168 64.43 -47.93 12.26
N ILE A 169 64.10 -48.71 13.26
CA ILE A 169 65.04 -49.13 14.29
C ILE A 169 65.97 -50.12 13.60
N ASN A 170 67.12 -49.67 13.18
CA ASN A 170 68.23 -50.58 12.80
C ASN A 170 68.68 -51.29 14.07
N ARG A 171 68.16 -52.56 14.28
CA ARG A 171 68.72 -53.47 15.24
C ARG A 171 69.97 -54.00 14.57
N LYS A 172 71.15 -53.58 15.00
CA LYS A 172 72.43 -54.32 14.76
C LYS A 172 72.35 -55.61 15.58
N GLU A 173 72.28 -56.71 14.91
CA GLU A 173 72.59 -57.99 15.52
C GLU A 173 74.13 -58.11 15.57
N GLU A 174 74.67 -58.33 16.79
CA GLU A 174 76.04 -58.85 17.01
C GLU A 174 76.00 -60.37 16.99
#